data_958848c0b96c77035b3fb34c289a2b9c
#
_entry.id   958848c0b96c77035b3fb34c289a2b9c
#
_cell.length_a   1.000
_cell.length_b   1.000
_cell.length_c   1.000
_cell.angle_alpha   90.00
_cell.angle_beta   90.00
_cell.angle_gamma   90.00
#
_symmetry.space_group_name_H-M   'P 1'
#
loop_
_entity.id
_entity.type
_entity.pdbx_description
1 polymer ?
#
loop_
_entity_poly.entity_id
_entity_poly.type
_entity_poly.pdbx_seq_one_letter_code
_entity_poly.pdbx_strand_id
1 'polypeptide(L)'
;MSKEMQFAGDYQLENIFVHAPSTNGSLDIKGLMLEMNVYQSIFSPSLNGSLTIADSANHLQNVPFIGQEELEFKFGIPDNDLVDFTNHRARVTKISNVVRTEERQQVYTLNFTSKEFVRNLRRKLKKSFKGSAPQVIRDVLINNIATNKDLFLEETKQRLQLLGNNMSPFDFCSMAARRSSSRDFKSDGMLFYESTFGYNLRSYGFLSTQKEKIEYFVNPDSDRDTEADMHKVLEFRVMKLQDLLAHIKTGFLASTHHTYNANEKRYSTTNSQYFDSFSNFPFHTDKSPIYSRTPEDESGRTVQDFVDSSITVSSSNPHLFTTSASDTTDYSNTSNLRPTRLFNNLSNDSIAVKCTVPGNSVLGAGDVVILNLPSLEPIPDNSVGRNVYDRYLS
;
A
#
# COMPACT_ATOMS: atom_id res chain seq x y z
N MET A 1 21.51 17.61 -20.85
CA MET A 1 22.46 17.78 -19.75
C MET A 1 21.73 17.42 -18.49
N SER A 2 22.07 16.30 -17.85
CA SER A 2 21.58 16.00 -16.49
C SER A 2 22.05 17.12 -15.59
N LYS A 3 21.15 17.72 -14.84
CA LYS A 3 21.52 18.69 -13.83
C LYS A 3 22.06 17.88 -12.64
N GLU A 4 23.32 18.02 -12.31
CA GLU A 4 23.86 17.47 -11.08
C GLU A 4 23.08 18.04 -9.90
N MET A 5 22.77 17.19 -8.93
CA MET A 5 22.11 17.56 -7.70
C MET A 5 23.02 18.49 -6.88
N GLN A 6 22.52 19.69 -6.54
CA GLN A 6 23.28 20.68 -5.76
C GLN A 6 22.82 20.73 -4.29
N PHE A 7 21.55 20.48 -4.03
CA PHE A 7 20.94 20.52 -2.70
C PHE A 7 20.01 19.35 -2.49
N ALA A 8 19.91 18.88 -1.26
CA ALA A 8 18.88 17.93 -0.86
C ALA A 8 17.50 18.58 -1.04
N GLY A 9 16.64 17.92 -1.82
CA GLY A 9 15.35 18.48 -2.19
C GLY A 9 15.31 19.12 -3.58
N ASP A 10 16.43 19.18 -4.30
CA ASP A 10 16.40 19.52 -5.72
C ASP A 10 15.52 18.52 -6.48
N TYR A 11 14.65 19.04 -7.30
CA TYR A 11 13.81 18.22 -8.17
C TYR A 11 13.94 18.64 -9.64
N GLN A 12 13.79 17.67 -10.49
CA GLN A 12 13.72 17.88 -11.92
C GLN A 12 12.28 17.64 -12.38
N LEU A 13 11.66 18.69 -12.91
CA LEU A 13 10.36 18.62 -13.56
C LEU A 13 10.60 18.81 -15.05
N GLU A 14 10.42 17.74 -15.84
CA GLU A 14 10.62 17.84 -17.30
C GLU A 14 9.43 18.52 -17.96
N ASN A 15 8.24 17.97 -17.76
CA ASN A 15 7.01 18.46 -18.40
C ASN A 15 5.78 18.21 -17.51
N ILE A 16 4.79 19.09 -17.65
CA ILE A 16 3.42 18.86 -17.22
C ILE A 16 2.49 19.38 -18.30
N PHE A 17 1.74 18.46 -18.92
CA PHE A 17 0.75 18.81 -19.94
C PHE A 17 -0.64 18.35 -19.53
N VAL A 18 -1.62 19.20 -19.79
CA VAL A 18 -3.04 18.81 -19.77
C VAL A 18 -3.50 18.65 -21.22
N HIS A 19 -3.90 17.44 -21.57
CA HIS A 19 -4.47 17.12 -22.86
C HIS A 19 -5.98 17.17 -22.78
N ALA A 20 -6.59 18.12 -23.48
CA ALA A 20 -8.04 18.30 -23.51
C ALA A 20 -8.63 17.65 -24.79
N PRO A 21 -9.40 16.55 -24.67
CA PRO A 21 -9.99 15.88 -25.83
C PRO A 21 -10.97 16.78 -26.60
N SER A 22 -11.59 17.73 -25.91
CA SER A 22 -12.58 18.64 -26.50
C SER A 22 -11.99 19.61 -27.55
N THR A 23 -10.72 19.96 -27.40
CA THR A 23 -10.03 20.91 -28.27
C THR A 23 -8.93 20.27 -29.12
N ASN A 24 -8.66 18.97 -28.93
CA ASN A 24 -7.48 18.27 -29.49
C ASN A 24 -6.16 18.99 -29.17
N GLY A 25 -6.14 19.82 -28.11
CA GLY A 25 -5.01 20.62 -27.69
C GLY A 25 -4.32 20.06 -26.45
N SER A 26 -3.04 20.40 -26.33
CA SER A 26 -2.27 20.19 -25.11
C SER A 26 -1.87 21.55 -24.54
N LEU A 27 -2.09 21.73 -23.26
CA LEU A 27 -1.71 22.93 -22.52
C LEU A 27 -0.51 22.61 -21.64
N ASP A 28 0.59 23.33 -21.85
CA ASP A 28 1.72 23.29 -20.92
C ASP A 28 1.39 24.12 -19.67
N ILE A 29 1.36 23.46 -18.54
CA ILE A 29 1.05 24.08 -17.25
C ILE A 29 2.23 24.09 -16.29
N LYS A 30 3.43 23.74 -16.76
CA LYS A 30 4.64 23.69 -15.95
C LYS A 30 4.92 25.02 -15.24
N GLY A 31 4.78 26.14 -15.95
CA GLY A 31 4.99 27.48 -15.39
C GLY A 31 3.88 27.99 -14.47
N LEU A 32 2.75 27.31 -14.43
CA LEU A 32 1.57 27.67 -13.64
C LEU A 32 1.43 26.83 -12.35
N MET A 33 2.20 25.74 -12.23
CA MET A 33 2.13 24.84 -11.11
C MET A 33 2.67 25.49 -9.82
N LEU A 34 1.87 25.43 -8.77
CA LEU A 34 2.28 25.81 -7.41
C LEU A 34 2.70 24.58 -6.60
N GLU A 35 1.92 23.49 -6.70
CA GLU A 35 2.10 22.30 -5.89
C GLU A 35 1.55 21.09 -6.64
N MET A 36 2.26 19.97 -6.57
CA MET A 36 1.78 18.68 -7.07
C MET A 36 1.98 17.59 -6.02
N ASN A 37 0.92 16.85 -5.73
CA ASN A 37 0.94 15.73 -4.81
C ASN A 37 0.52 14.45 -5.54
N VAL A 38 1.26 13.37 -5.32
CA VAL A 38 0.92 12.01 -5.79
C VAL A 38 0.80 11.10 -4.58
N TYR A 39 -0.34 10.46 -4.41
CA TYR A 39 -0.63 9.60 -3.27
C TYR A 39 -0.59 8.14 -3.69
N GLN A 40 0.20 7.35 -2.97
CA GLN A 40 0.31 5.90 -3.13
C GLN A 40 -0.03 5.21 -1.81
N SER A 41 -0.63 4.02 -1.90
CA SER A 41 -0.92 3.20 -0.73
C SER A 41 -0.94 1.73 -1.10
N ILE A 42 -0.35 0.88 -0.26
CA ILE A 42 -0.43 -0.59 -0.42
C ILE A 42 -1.86 -1.13 -0.27
N PHE A 43 -2.79 -0.32 0.24
CA PHE A 43 -4.20 -0.67 0.40
C PHE A 43 -5.10 -0.11 -0.70
N SER A 44 -4.56 0.66 -1.63
CA SER A 44 -5.33 1.28 -2.72
C SER A 44 -4.95 0.69 -4.08
N PRO A 45 -5.94 0.22 -4.86
CA PRO A 45 -5.70 -0.27 -6.21
C PRO A 45 -5.59 0.86 -7.25
N SER A 46 -5.45 2.11 -6.81
CA SER A 46 -5.31 3.27 -7.70
C SER A 46 -4.44 4.35 -7.11
N LEU A 47 -3.64 4.98 -7.96
CA LEU A 47 -2.96 6.23 -7.65
C LEU A 47 -3.95 7.38 -7.72
N ASN A 48 -3.78 8.33 -6.81
CA ASN A 48 -4.51 9.58 -6.79
C ASN A 48 -3.52 10.73 -6.63
N GLY A 49 -3.94 11.92 -7.01
CA GLY A 49 -3.13 13.09 -6.78
C GLY A 49 -3.89 14.40 -6.92
N SER A 50 -3.20 15.47 -6.60
CA SER A 50 -3.69 16.84 -6.72
C SER A 50 -2.62 17.73 -7.32
N LEU A 51 -3.02 18.65 -8.17
CA LEU A 51 -2.18 19.63 -8.83
C LEU A 51 -2.81 21.01 -8.66
N THR A 52 -2.15 21.86 -7.91
CA THR A 52 -2.60 23.25 -7.68
C THR A 52 -1.92 24.18 -8.67
N ILE A 53 -2.73 24.99 -9.33
CA ILE A 53 -2.33 25.86 -10.45
C ILE A 53 -2.72 27.30 -10.14
N ALA A 54 -1.80 28.24 -10.42
CA ALA A 54 -2.06 29.68 -10.46
C ALA A 54 -2.28 30.12 -11.92
N ASP A 55 -3.51 30.39 -12.27
CA ASP A 55 -3.95 30.71 -13.63
C ASP A 55 -4.21 32.20 -13.78
N SER A 56 -3.35 32.90 -14.49
CA SER A 56 -3.50 34.32 -14.84
C SER A 56 -3.97 34.53 -16.29
N ALA A 57 -3.98 33.48 -17.09
CA ALA A 57 -4.40 33.52 -18.51
C ALA A 57 -5.85 33.05 -18.72
N ASN A 58 -6.56 32.76 -17.63
CA ASN A 58 -7.95 32.29 -17.64
C ASN A 58 -8.15 30.98 -18.43
N HIS A 59 -7.22 30.06 -18.27
CA HIS A 59 -7.26 28.76 -18.94
C HIS A 59 -8.51 27.95 -18.55
N LEU A 60 -8.97 28.10 -17.30
CA LEU A 60 -10.16 27.41 -16.81
C LEU A 60 -11.42 27.72 -17.64
N GLN A 61 -11.53 28.94 -18.19
CA GLN A 61 -12.66 29.33 -19.03
C GLN A 61 -12.40 29.06 -20.53
N ASN A 62 -11.15 29.24 -20.95
CA ASN A 62 -10.78 29.10 -22.36
C ASN A 62 -10.63 27.63 -22.78
N VAL A 63 -10.24 26.75 -21.86
CA VAL A 63 -10.19 25.31 -22.06
C VAL A 63 -11.28 24.69 -21.19
N PRO A 64 -12.40 24.26 -21.76
CA PRO A 64 -13.48 23.69 -20.97
C PRO A 64 -13.03 22.36 -20.36
N PHE A 65 -12.69 22.40 -19.07
CA PHE A 65 -12.41 21.19 -18.32
C PHE A 65 -13.72 20.45 -18.04
N ILE A 66 -13.88 19.28 -18.64
CA ILE A 66 -15.11 18.46 -18.55
C ILE A 66 -14.90 17.14 -17.79
N GLY A 67 -13.70 16.93 -17.21
CA GLY A 67 -13.33 15.71 -16.50
C GLY A 67 -12.93 14.55 -17.44
N GLN A 68 -12.54 14.87 -18.66
CA GLN A 68 -12.00 13.91 -19.63
C GLN A 68 -10.54 14.23 -20.01
N GLU A 69 -9.96 15.24 -19.41
CA GLU A 69 -8.58 15.65 -19.62
C GLU A 69 -7.62 14.60 -19.11
N GLU A 70 -6.55 14.43 -19.85
CA GLU A 70 -5.43 13.58 -19.44
C GLU A 70 -4.28 14.46 -18.97
N LEU A 71 -3.74 14.12 -17.81
CA LEU A 71 -2.57 14.77 -17.24
C LEU A 71 -1.35 13.92 -17.53
N GLU A 72 -0.39 14.51 -18.22
CA GLU A 72 0.92 13.97 -18.50
C GLU A 72 1.96 14.73 -17.68
N PHE A 73 2.82 14.01 -16.96
CA PHE A 73 3.88 14.64 -16.20
C PHE A 73 5.08 13.70 -16.05
N LYS A 74 6.25 14.31 -15.91
CA LYS A 74 7.49 13.60 -15.67
C LYS A 74 8.35 14.40 -14.71
N PHE A 75 8.65 13.81 -13.57
CA PHE A 75 9.42 14.44 -12.51
C PHE A 75 10.26 13.43 -11.73
N GLY A 76 11.24 13.91 -11.02
CA GLY A 76 12.09 13.12 -10.12
C GLY A 76 13.21 13.96 -9.53
N ILE A 77 14.20 13.30 -9.00
CA ILE A 77 15.43 13.96 -8.56
C ILE A 77 16.48 13.88 -9.68
N PRO A 78 17.39 14.87 -9.76
CA PRO A 78 18.52 14.80 -10.68
C PRO A 78 19.32 13.50 -10.46
N ASP A 79 19.89 12.97 -11.54
CA ASP A 79 20.72 11.76 -11.55
C ASP A 79 20.02 10.43 -11.23
N ASN A 80 18.71 10.43 -11.00
CA ASN A 80 17.92 9.22 -10.81
C ASN A 80 16.84 9.06 -11.89
N ASP A 81 16.28 7.84 -11.98
CA ASP A 81 15.16 7.56 -12.86
C ASP A 81 13.95 8.42 -12.48
N LEU A 82 13.40 9.09 -13.48
CA LEU A 82 12.23 9.94 -13.30
C LEU A 82 10.96 9.12 -13.26
N VAL A 83 10.03 9.54 -12.41
CA VAL A 83 8.64 9.05 -12.45
C VAL A 83 7.99 9.59 -13.71
N ASP A 84 7.66 8.69 -14.64
CA ASP A 84 7.21 9.03 -16.00
C ASP A 84 5.75 8.61 -16.22
N PHE A 85 4.87 9.60 -16.35
CA PHE A 85 3.46 9.43 -16.70
C PHE A 85 3.13 9.83 -18.15
N THR A 86 4.11 9.84 -19.04
CA THR A 86 3.91 10.14 -20.48
C THR A 86 3.05 9.06 -21.14
N ASN A 87 3.42 7.78 -20.94
CA ASN A 87 2.69 6.64 -21.50
C ASN A 87 1.48 6.21 -20.66
N HIS A 88 1.46 6.57 -19.39
CA HIS A 88 0.47 6.16 -18.40
C HIS A 88 -0.30 7.34 -17.82
N ARG A 89 -0.69 8.27 -18.69
CA ARG A 89 -1.36 9.52 -18.33
C ARG A 89 -2.43 9.33 -17.28
N ALA A 90 -2.44 10.22 -16.29
CA ALA A 90 -3.49 10.29 -15.30
C ALA A 90 -4.76 10.96 -15.88
N ARG A 91 -5.89 10.77 -15.23
CA ARG A 91 -7.17 11.38 -15.63
C ARG A 91 -7.56 12.43 -14.60
N VAL A 92 -7.79 13.65 -15.06
CA VAL A 92 -8.39 14.70 -14.22
C VAL A 92 -9.84 14.31 -13.96
N THR A 93 -10.24 14.35 -12.70
CA THR A 93 -11.57 13.89 -12.24
C THR A 93 -12.40 14.99 -11.61
N LYS A 94 -11.75 15.99 -11.02
CA LYS A 94 -12.44 17.06 -10.30
C LYS A 94 -11.58 18.31 -10.26
N ILE A 95 -12.23 19.47 -10.38
CA ILE A 95 -11.65 20.77 -10.04
C ILE A 95 -12.22 21.19 -8.69
N SER A 96 -11.35 21.64 -7.81
CA SER A 96 -11.71 22.08 -6.45
C SER A 96 -10.94 23.32 -6.06
N ASN A 97 -11.33 23.94 -4.94
CA ASN A 97 -10.65 25.07 -4.34
C ASN A 97 -10.40 26.25 -5.31
N VAL A 98 -11.41 26.58 -6.14
CA VAL A 98 -11.29 27.69 -7.06
C VAL A 98 -11.40 29.00 -6.27
N VAL A 99 -10.31 29.74 -6.17
CA VAL A 99 -10.21 31.00 -5.44
C VAL A 99 -9.63 32.06 -6.37
N ARG A 100 -10.28 33.20 -6.42
CA ARG A 100 -9.74 34.37 -7.12
C ARG A 100 -8.84 35.14 -6.16
N THR A 101 -7.56 35.21 -6.47
CA THR A 101 -6.55 35.84 -5.61
C THR A 101 -6.33 37.30 -5.95
N GLU A 102 -6.47 37.65 -7.24
CA GLU A 102 -6.33 39.02 -7.75
C GLU A 102 -7.35 39.30 -8.85
N GLU A 103 -7.39 40.51 -9.38
CA GLU A 103 -8.33 40.86 -10.46
C GLU A 103 -8.25 39.94 -11.67
N ARG A 104 -7.04 39.41 -11.99
CA ARG A 104 -6.76 38.58 -13.16
C ARG A 104 -6.12 37.24 -12.84
N GLN A 105 -6.07 36.85 -11.57
CA GLN A 105 -5.47 35.59 -11.16
C GLN A 105 -6.43 34.75 -10.35
N GLN A 106 -6.52 33.47 -10.68
CA GLN A 106 -7.25 32.48 -9.92
C GLN A 106 -6.35 31.29 -9.60
N VAL A 107 -6.56 30.70 -8.44
CA VAL A 107 -5.89 29.46 -8.02
C VAL A 107 -6.94 28.38 -7.92
N TYR A 108 -6.64 27.21 -8.46
CA TYR A 108 -7.51 26.05 -8.37
C TYR A 108 -6.71 24.74 -8.32
N THR A 109 -7.35 23.70 -7.83
CA THR A 109 -6.73 22.38 -7.69
C THR A 109 -7.39 21.39 -8.64
N LEU A 110 -6.60 20.77 -9.52
CA LEU A 110 -6.98 19.64 -10.35
C LEU A 110 -6.73 18.36 -9.58
N ASN A 111 -7.78 17.62 -9.27
CA ASN A 111 -7.65 16.29 -8.69
C ASN A 111 -7.60 15.26 -9.80
N PHE A 112 -6.66 14.35 -9.73
CA PHE A 112 -6.48 13.32 -10.75
C PHE A 112 -6.34 11.92 -10.15
N THR A 113 -6.57 10.93 -10.98
CA THR A 113 -6.40 9.51 -10.63
C THR A 113 -5.86 8.74 -11.82
N SER A 114 -5.42 7.51 -11.59
CA SER A 114 -5.03 6.64 -12.68
C SER A 114 -6.20 6.39 -13.65
N LYS A 115 -5.91 6.36 -14.93
CA LYS A 115 -6.86 6.14 -16.03
C LYS A 115 -7.61 4.80 -15.86
N GLU A 116 -6.92 3.82 -15.33
CA GLU A 116 -7.46 2.50 -15.03
C GLU A 116 -8.57 2.53 -14.01
N PHE A 117 -8.49 3.41 -13.01
CA PHE A 117 -9.56 3.57 -12.02
C PHE A 117 -10.85 4.08 -12.65
N VAL A 118 -10.76 5.04 -13.57
CA VAL A 118 -11.94 5.52 -14.30
C VAL A 118 -12.56 4.41 -15.16
N ARG A 119 -11.72 3.57 -15.79
CA ARG A 119 -12.19 2.40 -16.54
C ARG A 119 -12.82 1.36 -15.62
N ASN A 120 -12.27 1.16 -14.43
CA ASN A 120 -12.81 0.27 -13.40
C ASN A 120 -14.25 0.64 -13.01
N LEU A 121 -14.53 1.92 -12.80
CA LEU A 121 -15.87 2.39 -12.43
C LEU A 121 -16.93 2.14 -13.50
N ARG A 122 -16.51 2.12 -14.78
CA ARG A 122 -17.40 1.94 -15.93
C ARG A 122 -17.62 0.49 -16.33
N ARG A 123 -16.92 -0.47 -15.73
CA ARG A 123 -16.94 -1.88 -16.12
C ARG A 123 -17.42 -2.77 -14.98
N LYS A 124 -18.14 -3.82 -15.36
CA LYS A 124 -18.61 -4.84 -14.45
C LYS A 124 -18.28 -6.22 -15.01
N LEU A 125 -17.71 -7.07 -14.18
CA LEU A 125 -17.33 -8.43 -14.54
C LEU A 125 -18.54 -9.34 -14.41
N LYS A 126 -18.82 -10.12 -15.48
CA LYS A 126 -19.98 -11.04 -15.56
C LYS A 126 -19.58 -12.47 -15.92
N LYS A 127 -18.28 -12.72 -16.19
CA LYS A 127 -17.77 -14.03 -16.57
C LYS A 127 -17.17 -14.78 -15.36
N SER A 128 -16.99 -16.07 -15.53
CA SER A 128 -16.24 -16.90 -14.60
C SER A 128 -14.75 -16.83 -14.93
N PHE A 129 -13.92 -16.79 -13.89
CA PHE A 129 -12.48 -16.79 -13.98
C PHE A 129 -11.94 -18.03 -13.26
N LYS A 130 -10.93 -18.68 -13.85
CA LYS A 130 -10.32 -19.88 -13.32
C LYS A 130 -8.80 -19.82 -13.46
N GLY A 131 -8.08 -20.07 -12.38
CA GLY A 131 -6.62 -20.03 -12.36
C GLY A 131 -6.04 -19.61 -11.02
N SER A 132 -4.72 -19.43 -10.95
CA SER A 132 -4.09 -18.81 -9.78
C SER A 132 -4.46 -17.31 -9.69
N ALA A 133 -4.34 -16.72 -8.51
CA ALA A 133 -4.70 -15.30 -8.36
C ALA A 133 -3.91 -14.39 -9.33
N PRO A 134 -2.59 -14.53 -9.52
CA PRO A 134 -1.86 -13.72 -10.49
C PRO A 134 -2.36 -13.91 -11.92
N GLN A 135 -2.76 -15.14 -12.33
CA GLN A 135 -3.33 -15.39 -13.66
C GLN A 135 -4.69 -14.67 -13.84
N VAL A 136 -5.55 -14.78 -12.83
CA VAL A 136 -6.87 -14.16 -12.84
C VAL A 136 -6.77 -12.63 -12.84
N ILE A 137 -5.89 -12.06 -12.00
CA ILE A 137 -5.66 -10.62 -11.92
C ILE A 137 -5.07 -10.09 -13.23
N ARG A 138 -4.11 -10.79 -13.82
CA ARG A 138 -3.53 -10.45 -15.12
C ARG A 138 -4.61 -10.41 -16.21
N ASP A 139 -5.49 -11.43 -16.28
CA ASP A 139 -6.59 -11.46 -17.25
C ASP A 139 -7.54 -10.27 -17.08
N VAL A 140 -7.87 -9.91 -15.84
CA VAL A 140 -8.73 -8.76 -15.54
C VAL A 140 -8.05 -7.44 -15.92
N LEU A 141 -6.79 -7.25 -15.57
CA LEU A 141 -6.07 -6.01 -15.84
C LEU A 141 -5.84 -5.80 -17.34
N ILE A 142 -5.43 -6.82 -18.07
CA ILE A 142 -5.14 -6.71 -19.50
C ILE A 142 -6.44 -6.67 -20.32
N ASN A 143 -7.35 -7.62 -20.12
CA ASN A 143 -8.49 -7.78 -21.01
C ASN A 143 -9.71 -6.95 -20.60
N ASN A 144 -9.88 -6.62 -19.32
CA ASN A 144 -11.03 -5.86 -18.85
C ASN A 144 -10.70 -4.39 -18.57
N ILE A 145 -9.54 -4.10 -17.96
CA ILE A 145 -9.10 -2.72 -17.70
C ILE A 145 -8.31 -2.16 -18.90
N ALA A 146 -7.66 -3.03 -19.68
CA ALA A 146 -6.78 -2.66 -20.79
C ALA A 146 -5.65 -1.74 -20.31
N THR A 147 -4.95 -2.16 -19.24
CA THR A 147 -3.75 -1.48 -18.78
C THR A 147 -2.54 -1.89 -19.62
N ASN A 148 -1.63 -0.97 -19.78
CA ASN A 148 -0.30 -1.19 -20.35
C ASN A 148 0.82 -1.00 -19.30
N LYS A 149 0.47 -0.83 -18.03
CA LYS A 149 1.41 -0.72 -16.92
C LYS A 149 2.04 -2.07 -16.59
N ASP A 150 3.22 -2.03 -15.99
CA ASP A 150 3.90 -3.23 -15.52
C ASP A 150 3.12 -3.94 -14.42
N LEU A 151 3.24 -5.26 -14.40
CA LEU A 151 2.51 -6.13 -13.49
C LEU A 151 3.50 -6.95 -12.66
N PHE A 152 3.60 -6.66 -11.39
CA PHE A 152 4.44 -7.34 -10.40
C PHE A 152 3.59 -8.29 -9.57
N LEU A 153 3.33 -9.48 -10.10
CA LEU A 153 2.38 -10.44 -9.54
C LEU A 153 3.12 -11.62 -8.92
N GLU A 154 3.01 -11.76 -7.61
CA GLU A 154 3.56 -12.86 -6.83
C GLU A 154 2.72 -14.13 -7.00
N GLU A 155 3.39 -15.31 -7.08
CA GLU A 155 2.73 -16.60 -7.24
C GLU A 155 1.99 -17.03 -5.97
N THR A 156 0.84 -17.68 -6.17
CA THR A 156 -0.04 -18.10 -5.07
C THR A 156 -0.25 -19.62 -5.05
N LYS A 157 -0.52 -20.15 -3.85
CA LYS A 157 -0.76 -21.59 -3.65
C LYS A 157 -2.07 -22.05 -4.26
N GLN A 158 -3.14 -21.27 -4.06
CA GLN A 158 -4.49 -21.67 -4.43
C GLN A 158 -4.79 -21.41 -5.90
N ARG A 159 -5.56 -22.31 -6.50
CA ARG A 159 -6.23 -22.08 -7.77
C ARG A 159 -7.68 -21.71 -7.49
N LEU A 160 -8.08 -20.56 -7.98
CA LEU A 160 -9.40 -19.96 -7.74
C LEU A 160 -10.35 -20.31 -8.88
N GLN A 161 -11.62 -20.48 -8.55
CA GLN A 161 -12.73 -20.43 -9.49
C GLN A 161 -13.71 -19.38 -8.99
N LEU A 162 -13.70 -18.22 -9.62
CA LEU A 162 -14.45 -17.06 -9.17
C LEU A 162 -15.42 -16.60 -10.25
N LEU A 163 -16.62 -16.23 -9.83
CA LEU A 163 -17.61 -15.59 -10.69
C LEU A 163 -17.53 -14.08 -10.47
N GLY A 164 -17.50 -13.31 -11.54
CA GLY A 164 -17.44 -11.86 -11.49
C GLY A 164 -18.64 -11.19 -10.79
N ASN A 165 -19.80 -11.83 -10.84
CA ASN A 165 -21.02 -11.43 -10.12
C ASN A 165 -21.31 -9.92 -10.15
N ASN A 166 -21.11 -9.30 -11.31
CA ASN A 166 -21.32 -7.87 -11.53
C ASN A 166 -20.45 -6.94 -10.66
N MET A 167 -19.31 -7.43 -10.18
CA MET A 167 -18.33 -6.65 -9.42
C MET A 167 -17.52 -5.73 -10.32
N SER A 168 -16.97 -4.67 -9.75
CA SER A 168 -15.94 -3.87 -10.42
C SER A 168 -14.65 -4.68 -10.56
N PRO A 169 -13.84 -4.45 -11.61
CA PRO A 169 -12.59 -5.18 -11.81
C PRO A 169 -11.63 -5.11 -10.62
N PHE A 170 -11.44 -3.95 -9.99
CA PHE A 170 -10.53 -3.79 -8.86
C PHE A 170 -11.04 -4.44 -7.57
N ASP A 171 -12.35 -4.38 -7.33
CA ASP A 171 -12.96 -5.12 -6.20
C ASP A 171 -12.79 -6.63 -6.40
N PHE A 172 -12.92 -7.10 -7.64
CA PHE A 172 -12.70 -8.48 -7.98
C PHE A 172 -11.23 -8.91 -7.80
N CYS A 173 -10.27 -8.09 -8.24
CA CYS A 173 -8.84 -8.33 -8.00
C CYS A 173 -8.52 -8.36 -6.50
N SER A 174 -9.06 -7.42 -5.74
CA SER A 174 -8.92 -7.39 -4.28
C SER A 174 -9.56 -8.61 -3.61
N MET A 175 -10.70 -9.08 -4.12
CA MET A 175 -11.34 -10.30 -3.64
C MET A 175 -10.48 -11.54 -3.95
N ALA A 176 -9.89 -11.64 -5.14
CA ALA A 176 -8.98 -12.71 -5.51
C ALA A 176 -7.72 -12.71 -4.64
N ALA A 177 -7.13 -11.54 -4.41
CA ALA A 177 -5.99 -11.36 -3.50
C ALA A 177 -6.31 -11.83 -2.07
N ARG A 178 -7.47 -11.44 -1.54
CA ARG A 178 -7.91 -11.82 -0.18
C ARG A 178 -8.15 -13.32 0.00
N ARG A 179 -8.37 -14.08 -1.08
CA ARG A 179 -8.62 -15.52 -1.06
C ARG A 179 -7.39 -16.34 -1.39
N SER A 180 -6.23 -15.71 -1.43
CA SER A 180 -4.98 -16.34 -1.82
C SER A 180 -3.92 -16.17 -0.75
N SER A 181 -2.99 -17.11 -0.70
CA SER A 181 -1.77 -17.05 0.09
C SER A 181 -0.56 -17.18 -0.81
N SER A 182 0.55 -16.60 -0.38
CA SER A 182 1.81 -16.70 -1.09
C SER A 182 2.27 -18.15 -1.21
N ARG A 183 2.85 -18.50 -2.35
CA ARG A 183 3.50 -19.81 -2.53
C ARG A 183 4.86 -19.87 -1.83
N ASP A 184 5.62 -18.79 -1.91
CA ASP A 184 7.03 -18.77 -1.55
C ASP A 184 7.27 -18.19 -0.13
N PHE A 185 6.33 -17.40 0.38
CA PHE A 185 6.40 -16.80 1.71
C PHE A 185 5.35 -17.40 2.66
N LYS A 186 5.74 -17.59 3.92
CA LYS A 186 4.81 -18.04 4.97
C LYS A 186 3.88 -16.90 5.37
N SER A 187 3.05 -16.45 4.47
CA SER A 187 2.13 -15.34 4.72
C SER A 187 0.81 -15.57 4.02
N ASP A 188 -0.25 -15.50 4.79
CA ASP A 188 -1.61 -15.49 4.29
C ASP A 188 -2.11 -14.06 4.27
N GLY A 189 -2.48 -13.60 3.12
CA GLY A 189 -2.91 -12.24 2.89
C GLY A 189 -2.09 -11.58 1.80
N MET A 190 -2.75 -11.43 0.67
CA MET A 190 -2.16 -10.74 -0.47
C MET A 190 -2.77 -9.35 -0.56
N LEU A 191 -1.95 -8.39 -0.92
CA LEU A 191 -2.33 -7.01 -1.18
C LEU A 191 -2.33 -6.78 -2.69
N PHE A 192 -3.37 -6.10 -3.17
CA PHE A 192 -3.46 -5.65 -4.55
C PHE A 192 -3.48 -4.12 -4.57
N TYR A 193 -2.45 -3.50 -5.12
CA TYR A 193 -2.29 -2.06 -5.11
C TYR A 193 -1.55 -1.55 -6.35
N GLU A 194 -1.67 -0.25 -6.59
CA GLU A 194 -0.95 0.47 -7.63
C GLU A 194 0.17 1.32 -7.00
N SER A 195 1.37 1.21 -7.55
CA SER A 195 2.50 2.11 -7.27
C SER A 195 2.86 2.92 -8.53
N THR A 196 3.77 3.87 -8.40
CA THR A 196 4.33 4.62 -9.55
C THR A 196 4.96 3.70 -10.59
N PHE A 197 5.40 2.50 -10.19
CA PHE A 197 6.02 1.51 -11.07
C PHE A 197 5.03 0.59 -11.78
N GLY A 198 3.81 0.46 -11.28
CA GLY A 198 2.79 -0.41 -11.86
C GLY A 198 1.88 -1.08 -10.84
N TYR A 199 1.20 -2.14 -11.27
CA TYR A 199 0.30 -2.92 -10.41
C TYR A 199 1.04 -4.03 -9.68
N ASN A 200 0.74 -4.15 -8.39
CA ASN A 200 1.37 -5.10 -7.49
C ASN A 200 0.35 -6.07 -6.90
N LEU A 201 0.70 -7.34 -6.87
CA LEU A 201 0.09 -8.36 -6.03
C LEU A 201 1.20 -8.92 -5.16
N ARG A 202 1.25 -8.53 -3.88
CA ARG A 202 2.31 -8.90 -2.96
C ARG A 202 1.75 -9.40 -1.64
N SER A 203 2.44 -10.35 -1.03
CA SER A 203 2.12 -10.81 0.32
C SER A 203 2.81 -9.93 1.37
N TYR A 204 2.26 -9.91 2.59
CA TYR A 204 2.94 -9.28 3.72
C TYR A 204 4.32 -9.91 3.97
N GLY A 205 4.43 -11.24 3.80
CA GLY A 205 5.71 -11.93 3.92
C GLY A 205 6.75 -11.47 2.90
N PHE A 206 6.35 -11.24 1.65
CA PHE A 206 7.24 -10.65 0.64
C PHE A 206 7.66 -9.23 1.06
N LEU A 207 6.69 -8.38 1.44
CA LEU A 207 6.97 -6.99 1.80
C LEU A 207 7.91 -6.90 3.01
N SER A 208 7.73 -7.76 4.02
CA SER A 208 8.56 -7.76 5.23
C SER A 208 9.93 -8.43 5.07
N THR A 209 10.17 -9.17 3.99
CA THR A 209 11.48 -9.80 3.74
C THR A 209 12.30 -9.10 2.65
N GLN A 210 11.80 -7.99 2.12
CA GLN A 210 12.56 -7.19 1.16
C GLN A 210 13.79 -6.59 1.83
N LYS A 211 14.84 -6.42 1.03
CA LYS A 211 15.98 -5.63 1.44
C LYS A 211 15.59 -4.15 1.49
N GLU A 212 16.06 -3.46 2.50
CA GLU A 212 15.94 -2.01 2.62
C GLU A 212 16.52 -1.30 1.38
N LYS A 213 15.80 -0.29 0.87
CA LYS A 213 16.27 0.50 -0.26
C LYS A 213 17.10 1.70 0.17
N ILE A 214 16.73 2.32 1.27
CA ILE A 214 17.33 3.55 1.75
C ILE A 214 17.29 3.55 3.28
N GLU A 215 18.34 4.14 3.86
CA GLU A 215 18.46 4.38 5.29
C GLU A 215 18.35 5.88 5.56
N TYR A 216 17.48 6.26 6.49
CA TYR A 216 17.22 7.63 6.89
C TYR A 216 17.65 7.88 8.33
N PHE A 217 18.20 9.08 8.58
CA PHE A 217 18.70 9.49 9.88
C PHE A 217 18.00 10.75 10.36
N VAL A 218 17.62 10.79 11.63
CA VAL A 218 17.19 12.01 12.30
C VAL A 218 18.43 12.69 12.87
N ASN A 219 18.63 13.94 12.47
CA ASN A 219 19.68 14.81 12.97
C ASN A 219 21.11 14.26 12.77
N PRO A 220 21.52 13.94 11.54
CA PRO A 220 22.91 13.68 11.27
C PRO A 220 23.72 14.92 11.62
N ASP A 221 24.92 14.73 12.16
CA ASP A 221 25.87 15.83 12.34
C ASP A 221 26.02 16.60 11.03
N SER A 222 26.06 17.92 11.12
CA SER A 222 25.95 18.85 10.01
C SER A 222 27.25 18.94 9.17
N ASP A 223 27.72 17.80 8.67
CA ASP A 223 28.65 17.84 7.55
C ASP A 223 27.86 18.24 6.29
N ARG A 224 28.40 19.21 5.57
CA ARG A 224 27.79 19.84 4.38
C ARG A 224 27.86 18.93 3.15
N ASP A 225 27.53 17.65 3.32
CA ASP A 225 27.49 16.70 2.25
C ASP A 225 26.05 16.57 1.73
N THR A 226 25.85 16.92 0.47
CA THR A 226 24.55 16.87 -0.20
C THR A 226 23.96 15.46 -0.20
N GLU A 227 24.80 14.44 -0.29
CA GLU A 227 24.39 13.05 -0.24
C GLU A 227 23.87 12.66 1.14
N ALA A 228 24.54 13.09 2.21
CA ALA A 228 24.10 12.90 3.58
C ALA A 228 22.76 13.63 3.86
N ASP A 229 22.57 14.81 3.30
CA ASP A 229 21.32 15.57 3.44
C ASP A 229 20.11 14.90 2.76
N MET A 230 20.30 14.09 1.72
CA MET A 230 19.24 13.29 1.10
C MET A 230 18.71 12.17 2.00
N HIS A 231 19.51 11.72 2.95
CA HIS A 231 19.16 10.70 3.94
C HIS A 231 18.59 11.28 5.24
N LYS A 232 18.40 12.60 5.30
CA LYS A 232 17.95 13.30 6.50
C LYS A 232 16.43 13.27 6.64
N VAL A 233 15.97 12.90 7.83
CA VAL A 233 14.57 13.08 8.21
C VAL A 233 14.33 14.53 8.61
N LEU A 234 13.50 15.25 7.88
CA LEU A 234 13.16 16.65 8.14
C LEU A 234 12.22 16.79 9.32
N GLU A 235 11.21 15.92 9.37
CA GLU A 235 10.22 15.87 10.44
C GLU A 235 9.77 14.41 10.63
N PHE A 236 9.60 13.99 11.87
CA PHE A 236 8.97 12.71 12.18
C PHE A 236 7.96 12.82 13.31
N ARG A 237 6.94 11.97 13.25
CA ARG A 237 5.94 11.85 14.30
C ARG A 237 5.53 10.39 14.44
N VAL A 238 5.66 9.87 15.63
CA VAL A 238 5.11 8.55 15.96
C VAL A 238 3.59 8.70 16.12
N MET A 239 2.85 8.12 15.18
CA MET A 239 1.39 8.22 15.15
C MET A 239 0.73 7.20 16.05
N LYS A 240 1.32 6.01 16.13
CA LYS A 240 0.83 4.89 16.90
C LYS A 240 2.03 4.06 17.34
N LEU A 241 2.10 3.73 18.61
CA LEU A 241 3.16 2.88 19.15
C LEU A 241 2.62 1.54 19.63
N GLN A 242 1.48 1.54 20.28
CA GLN A 242 0.77 0.35 20.73
C GLN A 242 -0.63 0.71 21.22
N ASP A 243 -1.59 -0.19 21.00
CA ASP A 243 -2.97 -0.05 21.50
C ASP A 243 -3.48 -1.41 21.97
N LEU A 244 -3.27 -1.70 23.26
CA LEU A 244 -3.67 -2.96 23.88
C LEU A 244 -5.19 -3.20 23.76
N LEU A 245 -6.01 -2.16 23.99
CA LEU A 245 -7.46 -2.31 23.95
C LEU A 245 -7.97 -2.60 22.55
N ALA A 246 -7.41 -1.94 21.54
CA ALA A 246 -7.72 -2.25 20.14
C ALA A 246 -7.26 -3.66 19.79
N HIS A 247 -6.08 -4.09 20.23
CA HIS A 247 -5.55 -5.42 19.96
C HIS A 247 -6.42 -6.53 20.60
N ILE A 248 -6.93 -6.33 21.82
CA ILE A 248 -7.88 -7.26 22.46
C ILE A 248 -9.18 -7.31 21.64
N LYS A 249 -9.80 -6.15 21.35
CA LYS A 249 -11.09 -6.06 20.67
C LYS A 249 -11.07 -6.62 19.25
N THR A 250 -9.95 -6.44 18.54
CA THR A 250 -9.80 -6.91 17.14
C THR A 250 -9.44 -8.38 17.05
N GLY A 251 -9.05 -9.03 18.17
CA GLY A 251 -8.64 -10.42 18.20
C GLY A 251 -7.20 -10.66 17.77
N PHE A 252 -6.35 -9.64 17.85
CA PHE A 252 -4.93 -9.76 17.55
C PHE A 252 -4.20 -10.65 18.55
N LEU A 253 -4.52 -10.53 19.83
CA LEU A 253 -3.89 -11.32 20.89
C LEU A 253 -4.44 -12.75 20.94
N ALA A 254 -5.74 -12.88 20.85
CA ALA A 254 -6.43 -14.15 20.80
C ALA A 254 -7.79 -14.01 20.09
N SER A 255 -8.17 -14.99 19.29
CA SER A 255 -9.47 -15.00 18.63
C SER A 255 -9.94 -16.42 18.31
N THR A 256 -11.26 -16.59 18.28
CA THR A 256 -11.90 -17.81 17.80
C THR A 256 -12.58 -17.55 16.48
N HIS A 257 -12.32 -18.41 15.51
CA HIS A 257 -12.94 -18.37 14.20
C HIS A 257 -13.78 -19.61 13.93
N HIS A 258 -15.07 -19.41 13.78
CA HIS A 258 -16.02 -20.47 13.43
C HIS A 258 -16.29 -20.48 11.93
N THR A 259 -16.14 -21.63 11.29
CA THR A 259 -16.52 -21.81 9.90
C THR A 259 -17.61 -22.86 9.79
N TYR A 260 -18.63 -22.53 8.98
CA TYR A 260 -19.73 -23.42 8.69
C TYR A 260 -19.82 -23.68 7.18
N ASN A 261 -19.77 -24.95 6.80
CA ASN A 261 -20.01 -25.39 5.42
C ASN A 261 -21.44 -25.95 5.32
N ALA A 262 -22.33 -25.19 4.70
CA ALA A 262 -23.72 -25.56 4.57
C ALA A 262 -23.95 -26.79 3.68
N ASN A 263 -23.11 -27.00 2.68
CA ASN A 263 -23.25 -28.12 1.73
C ASN A 263 -22.86 -29.45 2.39
N GLU A 264 -21.77 -29.44 3.16
CA GLU A 264 -21.26 -30.62 3.88
C GLU A 264 -21.85 -30.75 5.29
N LYS A 265 -22.61 -29.74 5.75
CA LYS A 265 -23.12 -29.64 7.13
C LYS A 265 -21.98 -29.75 8.16
N ARG A 266 -20.83 -29.24 7.82
CA ARG A 266 -19.61 -29.31 8.65
C ARG A 266 -19.39 -27.98 9.37
N TYR A 267 -19.12 -28.08 10.64
CA TYR A 267 -18.72 -26.97 11.51
C TYR A 267 -17.28 -27.18 11.96
N SER A 268 -16.45 -26.15 11.91
CA SER A 268 -15.10 -26.18 12.45
C SER A 268 -14.79 -24.91 13.22
N THR A 269 -13.95 -25.06 14.24
CA THR A 269 -13.46 -23.97 15.08
C THR A 269 -11.95 -23.89 14.97
N THR A 270 -11.43 -22.72 14.75
CA THR A 270 -9.99 -22.45 14.72
C THR A 270 -9.67 -21.34 15.71
N ASN A 271 -8.77 -21.60 16.64
CA ASN A 271 -8.25 -20.61 17.57
C ASN A 271 -6.95 -20.01 17.02
N SER A 272 -6.83 -18.70 17.09
CA SER A 272 -5.62 -17.97 16.75
C SER A 272 -5.07 -17.36 18.02
N GLN A 273 -3.78 -17.58 18.30
CA GLN A 273 -3.08 -17.09 19.47
C GLN A 273 -1.84 -16.30 19.05
N TYR A 274 -1.55 -15.22 19.75
CA TYR A 274 -0.52 -14.24 19.37
C TYR A 274 0.87 -14.86 19.21
N PHE A 275 1.35 -15.58 20.23
CA PHE A 275 2.72 -16.12 20.20
C PHE A 275 2.91 -17.21 19.15
N ASP A 276 1.87 -18.02 18.87
CA ASP A 276 1.90 -19.05 17.85
C ASP A 276 1.88 -18.42 16.46
N SER A 277 1.04 -17.40 16.28
CA SER A 277 0.98 -16.64 15.04
C SER A 277 2.29 -15.89 14.78
N PHE A 278 2.84 -15.22 15.80
CA PHE A 278 4.09 -14.49 15.72
C PHE A 278 5.26 -15.37 15.27
N SER A 279 5.38 -16.57 15.83
CA SER A 279 6.48 -17.50 15.47
C SER A 279 6.42 -18.01 14.03
N ASN A 280 5.27 -17.92 13.38
CA ASN A 280 5.02 -18.48 12.06
C ASN A 280 5.19 -17.47 10.90
N PHE A 281 5.31 -16.17 11.21
CA PHE A 281 5.39 -15.12 10.19
C PHE A 281 6.75 -14.45 10.12
N PRO A 282 7.21 -14.06 8.92
CA PRO A 282 8.37 -13.22 8.76
C PRO A 282 8.01 -11.78 9.16
N PHE A 283 8.81 -11.19 10.01
CA PHE A 283 8.73 -9.78 10.40
C PHE A 283 10.02 -9.07 9.99
N HIS A 284 9.91 -7.79 9.70
CA HIS A 284 11.07 -6.93 9.50
C HIS A 284 11.75 -6.56 10.82
N THR A 285 10.93 -6.45 11.86
CA THR A 285 11.36 -6.06 13.19
C THR A 285 12.05 -7.20 13.92
N ASP A 286 12.75 -6.84 14.99
CA ASP A 286 13.42 -7.79 15.87
C ASP A 286 12.49 -8.94 16.23
N LYS A 287 13.07 -10.13 16.32
CA LYS A 287 12.37 -11.41 16.49
C LYS A 287 11.67 -11.56 17.86
N SER A 288 11.68 -10.53 18.67
CA SER A 288 11.06 -10.52 19.97
C SER A 288 9.61 -10.07 19.93
N PRO A 289 8.66 -10.85 20.44
CA PRO A 289 7.27 -10.42 20.53
C PRO A 289 7.14 -9.20 21.43
N ILE A 290 6.27 -8.25 21.04
CA ILE A 290 5.99 -7.02 21.80
C ILE A 290 5.37 -7.34 23.16
N TYR A 291 4.55 -8.39 23.24
CA TYR A 291 3.88 -8.81 24.45
C TYR A 291 4.67 -9.84 25.25
N SER A 292 4.55 -9.77 26.58
CA SER A 292 5.18 -10.72 27.50
C SER A 292 4.31 -11.96 27.67
N ARG A 293 4.95 -13.10 27.98
CA ARG A 293 4.29 -14.32 28.44
C ARG A 293 3.99 -14.31 29.96
N THR A 294 4.08 -13.14 30.59
CA THR A 294 3.75 -13.03 32.02
C THR A 294 2.26 -13.32 32.22
N PRO A 295 1.91 -14.14 33.20
CA PRO A 295 0.50 -14.41 33.53
C PRO A 295 -0.25 -13.12 33.90
N GLU A 296 -1.48 -12.99 33.40
CA GLU A 296 -2.37 -11.86 33.70
C GLU A 296 -3.33 -12.19 34.89
N ASP A 297 -3.49 -13.46 35.20
CA ASP A 297 -4.36 -13.90 36.31
C ASP A 297 -3.71 -14.98 37.19
N GLU A 298 -4.35 -15.27 38.28
CA GLU A 298 -3.92 -16.28 39.28
C GLU A 298 -3.93 -17.72 38.71
N SER A 299 -4.66 -17.96 37.62
CA SER A 299 -4.69 -19.25 36.90
C SER A 299 -3.54 -19.44 35.94
N GLY A 300 -2.63 -18.48 35.83
CA GLY A 300 -1.44 -18.52 34.96
C GLY A 300 -1.72 -18.25 33.49
N ARG A 301 -2.90 -17.70 33.15
CA ARG A 301 -3.24 -17.35 31.78
C ARG A 301 -2.52 -16.08 31.31
N THR A 302 -2.08 -16.11 30.11
CA THR A 302 -1.37 -15.01 29.44
C THR A 302 -2.31 -14.23 28.49
N VAL A 303 -1.85 -13.15 27.90
CA VAL A 303 -2.62 -12.31 26.96
C VAL A 303 -3.24 -13.09 25.77
N GLN A 304 -2.69 -14.25 25.41
CA GLN A 304 -3.20 -15.06 24.30
C GLN A 304 -4.22 -16.14 24.69
N ASP A 305 -4.48 -16.32 25.97
CA ASP A 305 -5.31 -17.43 26.44
C ASP A 305 -6.81 -17.08 26.48
N PHE A 306 -7.17 -15.85 26.15
CA PHE A 306 -8.54 -15.34 26.14
C PHE A 306 -9.15 -15.37 24.74
N VAL A 307 -9.24 -16.54 24.13
CA VAL A 307 -9.70 -16.75 22.74
C VAL A 307 -11.13 -16.28 22.48
N ASP A 308 -11.93 -16.18 23.52
CA ASP A 308 -13.32 -15.69 23.44
C ASP A 308 -13.41 -14.16 23.38
N SER A 309 -12.30 -13.45 23.50
CA SER A 309 -12.27 -11.97 23.43
C SER A 309 -12.71 -11.46 22.06
N SER A 310 -12.50 -12.25 21.00
CA SER A 310 -12.98 -11.94 19.65
C SER A 310 -13.45 -13.20 18.93
N ILE A 311 -14.75 -13.26 18.65
CA ILE A 311 -15.35 -14.39 17.95
C ILE A 311 -15.81 -13.95 16.56
N THR A 312 -15.37 -14.66 15.53
CA THR A 312 -15.80 -14.41 14.15
C THR A 312 -16.42 -15.66 13.55
N VAL A 313 -17.48 -15.44 12.75
CA VAL A 313 -18.19 -16.53 12.06
C VAL A 313 -18.17 -16.29 10.56
N SER A 314 -17.84 -17.32 9.78
CA SER A 314 -17.92 -17.25 8.34
C SER A 314 -18.46 -18.55 7.71
N SER A 315 -19.11 -18.42 6.55
CA SER A 315 -19.43 -19.57 5.74
C SER A 315 -18.17 -20.02 4.97
N SER A 316 -17.89 -21.32 4.98
CA SER A 316 -16.87 -21.96 4.16
C SER A 316 -17.52 -22.56 2.93
N ASN A 317 -16.96 -22.28 1.77
CA ASN A 317 -17.34 -22.95 0.53
C ASN A 317 -16.10 -23.48 -0.19
N PRO A 318 -15.77 -24.76 -0.01
CA PRO A 318 -14.57 -25.37 -0.63
C PRO A 318 -14.63 -25.37 -2.15
N HIS A 319 -15.83 -25.30 -2.76
CA HIS A 319 -16.00 -25.26 -4.21
C HIS A 319 -15.59 -23.93 -4.87
N LEU A 320 -15.20 -22.93 -4.10
CA LEU A 320 -14.57 -21.71 -4.65
C LEU A 320 -13.14 -21.97 -5.16
N PHE A 321 -12.55 -23.09 -4.79
CA PHE A 321 -11.22 -23.52 -5.23
C PHE A 321 -11.37 -24.65 -6.21
N THR A 322 -10.73 -24.55 -7.38
CA THR A 322 -10.68 -25.69 -8.29
C THR A 322 -9.71 -26.72 -7.80
N THR A 323 -10.20 -27.94 -7.63
CA THR A 323 -9.36 -29.13 -7.68
C THR A 323 -9.34 -29.64 -9.11
N SER A 324 -8.18 -29.86 -9.70
CA SER A 324 -8.05 -31.01 -10.57
C SER A 324 -8.05 -32.24 -9.66
N ALA A 325 -8.55 -33.40 -10.14
CA ALA A 325 -8.65 -34.62 -9.36
C ALA A 325 -7.32 -35.14 -8.78
N SER A 326 -6.19 -34.54 -9.14
CA SER A 326 -4.83 -34.75 -8.63
C SER A 326 -4.33 -33.73 -7.60
N ASP A 327 -5.06 -32.60 -7.39
CA ASP A 327 -4.69 -31.59 -6.43
C ASP A 327 -5.42 -31.85 -5.11
N THR A 328 -4.75 -32.53 -4.21
CA THR A 328 -5.13 -32.59 -2.79
C THR A 328 -4.89 -31.24 -2.11
N THR A 329 -5.49 -30.18 -2.62
CA THR A 329 -5.47 -28.89 -1.94
C THR A 329 -6.30 -29.05 -0.67
N ASP A 330 -5.59 -29.03 0.44
CA ASP A 330 -6.20 -29.17 1.77
C ASP A 330 -7.09 -27.96 2.03
N TYR A 331 -8.40 -28.14 1.83
CA TYR A 331 -9.41 -27.10 2.09
C TYR A 331 -9.50 -26.70 3.56
N SER A 332 -8.88 -27.47 4.46
CA SER A 332 -8.77 -27.11 5.88
C SER A 332 -7.99 -25.81 6.08
N ASN A 333 -7.05 -25.51 5.17
CA ASN A 333 -6.26 -24.27 5.23
C ASN A 333 -7.04 -23.00 4.90
N THR A 334 -8.18 -23.08 4.24
CA THR A 334 -8.97 -21.87 3.92
C THR A 334 -9.64 -21.25 5.14
N SER A 335 -9.92 -22.06 6.17
CA SER A 335 -10.44 -21.57 7.45
C SER A 335 -9.41 -20.72 8.20
N ASN A 336 -8.13 -20.96 7.95
CA ASN A 336 -7.03 -20.25 8.61
C ASN A 336 -6.62 -18.95 7.91
N LEU A 337 -6.97 -18.78 6.63
CA LEU A 337 -6.60 -17.58 5.86
C LEU A 337 -7.11 -16.28 6.49
N ARG A 338 -8.29 -16.30 7.09
CA ARG A 338 -8.90 -15.09 7.66
C ARG A 338 -8.25 -14.67 8.98
N PRO A 339 -8.08 -15.56 9.99
CA PRO A 339 -7.38 -15.23 11.22
C PRO A 339 -5.94 -14.79 10.97
N THR A 340 -5.22 -15.50 10.11
CA THR A 340 -3.84 -15.22 9.76
C THR A 340 -3.67 -13.87 9.07
N ARG A 341 -4.56 -13.56 8.13
CA ARG A 341 -4.57 -12.26 7.46
C ARG A 341 -4.90 -11.13 8.44
N LEU A 342 -5.84 -11.35 9.35
CA LEU A 342 -6.17 -10.38 10.40
C LEU A 342 -4.96 -10.11 11.28
N PHE A 343 -4.24 -11.17 11.70
CA PHE A 343 -3.01 -11.03 12.45
C PHE A 343 -1.97 -10.21 11.70
N ASN A 344 -1.71 -10.50 10.40
CA ASN A 344 -0.76 -9.74 9.59
C ASN A 344 -1.13 -8.27 9.45
N ASN A 345 -2.41 -7.97 9.20
CA ASN A 345 -2.89 -6.60 9.09
C ASN A 345 -2.68 -5.82 10.39
N LEU A 346 -3.01 -6.41 11.52
CA LEU A 346 -2.92 -5.75 12.83
C LEU A 346 -1.47 -5.65 13.32
N SER A 347 -0.63 -6.63 13.00
CA SER A 347 0.80 -6.57 13.29
C SER A 347 1.46 -5.40 12.57
N ASN A 348 1.18 -5.23 11.27
CA ASN A 348 1.72 -4.13 10.49
C ASN A 348 1.10 -2.75 10.84
N ASP A 349 -0.08 -2.72 11.46
CA ASP A 349 -0.72 -1.49 11.93
C ASP A 349 -0.43 -1.19 13.41
N SER A 350 0.33 -2.02 14.09
CA SER A 350 0.63 -1.83 15.52
C SER A 350 1.52 -0.62 15.78
N ILE A 351 2.42 -0.32 14.87
CA ILE A 351 3.33 0.82 14.91
C ILE A 351 3.18 1.63 13.64
N ALA A 352 3.01 2.93 13.78
CA ALA A 352 2.90 3.85 12.66
C ALA A 352 3.72 5.11 12.90
N VAL A 353 4.63 5.39 11.99
CA VAL A 353 5.44 6.61 12.00
C VAL A 353 5.17 7.42 10.73
N LYS A 354 4.95 8.69 10.90
CA LYS A 354 4.91 9.66 9.79
C LYS A 354 6.23 10.41 9.79
N CYS A 355 6.91 10.39 8.67
CA CYS A 355 8.12 11.17 8.48
C CYS A 355 8.06 11.99 7.17
N THR A 356 8.74 13.11 7.17
CA THR A 356 8.97 13.96 6.00
C THR A 356 10.46 13.85 5.67
N VAL A 357 10.75 13.42 4.45
CA VAL A 357 12.11 13.22 3.95
C VAL A 357 12.27 13.97 2.62
N PRO A 358 13.48 14.26 2.18
CA PRO A 358 13.72 14.79 0.82
C PRO A 358 13.14 13.86 -0.24
N GLY A 359 12.68 14.43 -1.34
CA GLY A 359 12.04 13.67 -2.42
C GLY A 359 12.97 12.59 -2.97
N ASN A 360 12.41 11.39 -3.19
CA ASN A 360 13.13 10.30 -3.82
C ASN A 360 12.24 9.55 -4.80
N SER A 361 12.61 9.55 -6.09
CA SER A 361 11.85 8.91 -7.16
C SER A 361 11.98 7.38 -7.20
N VAL A 362 12.96 6.82 -6.50
CA VAL A 362 13.20 5.37 -6.44
C VAL A 362 12.24 4.66 -5.47
N LEU A 363 11.64 5.41 -4.53
CA LEU A 363 10.73 4.86 -3.54
C LEU A 363 9.29 4.80 -4.05
N GLY A 364 8.64 3.69 -3.79
CA GLY A 364 7.22 3.47 -4.05
C GLY A 364 6.50 2.81 -2.89
N ALA A 365 5.17 2.79 -2.95
CA ALA A 365 4.38 2.09 -1.95
C ALA A 365 4.76 0.61 -1.87
N GLY A 366 5.05 0.12 -0.68
CA GLY A 366 5.48 -1.25 -0.41
C GLY A 366 6.99 -1.44 -0.32
N ASP A 367 7.78 -0.39 -0.46
CA ASP A 367 9.22 -0.45 -0.24
C ASP A 367 9.58 -0.37 1.24
N VAL A 368 10.72 -0.93 1.58
CA VAL A 368 11.27 -0.95 2.95
C VAL A 368 12.40 0.06 3.07
N VAL A 369 12.36 0.81 4.16
CA VAL A 369 13.39 1.79 4.52
C VAL A 369 13.82 1.57 5.97
N ILE A 370 15.07 1.88 6.28
CA ILE A 370 15.54 1.96 7.66
C ILE A 370 15.33 3.39 8.16
N LEU A 371 14.80 3.52 9.36
CA LEU A 371 14.61 4.81 10.01
C LEU A 371 15.33 4.82 11.35
N ASN A 372 16.46 5.55 11.40
CA ASN A 372 17.26 5.73 12.61
C ASN A 372 16.74 6.93 13.40
N LEU A 373 16.08 6.66 14.51
CA LEU A 373 15.56 7.67 15.42
C LEU A 373 16.50 7.85 16.62
N PRO A 374 16.76 9.09 17.07
CA PRO A 374 17.65 9.31 18.21
C PRO A 374 17.02 8.81 19.50
N SER A 375 17.83 8.21 20.36
CA SER A 375 17.44 7.90 21.73
C SER A 375 17.23 9.17 22.54
N LEU A 376 16.22 9.16 23.42
CA LEU A 376 16.01 10.23 24.39
C LEU A 376 16.97 10.16 25.60
N GLU A 377 17.65 9.03 25.77
CA GLU A 377 18.62 8.85 26.84
C GLU A 377 19.99 9.35 26.43
N PRO A 378 20.73 10.05 27.31
CA PRO A 378 22.10 10.43 27.05
C PRO A 378 22.94 9.16 26.86
N ILE A 379 23.65 9.05 25.75
CA ILE A 379 24.52 7.93 25.41
C ILE A 379 25.73 7.98 26.34
N PRO A 380 25.99 6.95 27.19
CA PRO A 380 27.22 6.85 27.90
C PRO A 380 28.39 6.65 26.89
N ASP A 381 29.50 7.34 27.06
CA ASP A 381 30.65 7.41 26.14
C ASP A 381 31.24 6.07 25.64
N ASN A 382 30.76 4.91 26.10
CA ASN A 382 31.25 3.58 25.74
C ASN A 382 30.18 2.54 25.40
N SER A 383 28.95 2.94 25.15
CA SER A 383 27.92 1.98 24.70
C SER A 383 27.41 2.37 23.31
N VAL A 384 27.37 1.39 22.41
CA VAL A 384 26.58 1.49 21.19
C VAL A 384 25.15 1.86 21.63
N GLY A 385 24.74 3.09 21.34
CA GLY A 385 23.45 3.63 21.80
C GLY A 385 22.31 2.71 21.35
N ARG A 386 21.63 2.10 22.31
CA ARG A 386 20.37 1.44 22.02
C ARG A 386 19.34 2.51 21.79
N ASN A 387 18.86 2.61 20.60
CA ASN A 387 17.73 3.46 20.26
C ASN A 387 16.54 3.04 21.11
N VAL A 388 15.87 3.97 21.80
CA VAL A 388 14.67 3.67 22.62
C VAL A 388 13.59 3.03 21.77
N TYR A 389 13.56 3.33 20.47
CA TYR A 389 12.62 2.79 19.53
C TYR A 389 13.07 1.49 18.86
N ASP A 390 14.31 1.01 19.07
CA ASP A 390 14.81 -0.26 18.49
C ASP A 390 13.89 -1.44 18.78
N ARG A 391 13.21 -1.39 19.92
CA ARG A 391 12.24 -2.42 20.33
C ARG A 391 10.96 -2.39 19.52
N TYR A 392 10.62 -1.26 18.89
CA TYR A 392 9.34 -1.02 18.23
C TYR A 392 9.46 -0.71 16.74
N LEU A 393 10.62 -0.26 16.29
CA LEU A 393 10.80 0.32 14.95
C LEU A 393 11.92 -0.33 14.12
N SER A 394 12.71 -1.21 14.72
CA SER A 394 13.79 -1.94 14.03
C SER A 394 13.30 -3.18 13.28
#